data_bdebe4f16e92f2fc14831ec4edfd11f4
#
_entry.id   bdebe4f16e92f2fc14831ec4edfd11f4
#
_cell.length_a   1.000
_cell.length_b   1.000
_cell.length_c   1.000
_cell.angle_alpha   90.00
_cell.angle_beta   90.00
_cell.angle_gamma   90.00
#
_symmetry.space_group_name_H-M   'P 1'
#
loop_
_entity.id
_entity.type
_entity.pdbx_description
1 polymer ?
#
loop_
_entity_poly.entity_id
_entity_poly.type
_entity_poly.pdbx_seq_one_letter_code
_entity_poly.pdbx_strand_id
1 'polypeptide(L)'
;MYILKCSDGSYYTGSTVDLERRLSQHQNGEGANYTKKRLPVELVYFEEYSSIADAFYREKQVQGWSKKKKEALMNGEYEDLKHLAKKVWKKK
;
A
#
# COMPACT_ATOMS: atom_id res chain seq x y z
N MET A 1 0.77 -5.26 3.69
CA MET A 1 0.41 -3.83 3.52
C MET A 1 0.78 -3.41 2.10
N TYR A 2 -0.05 -2.62 1.48
CA TYR A 2 0.20 -2.17 0.11
C TYR A 2 -0.21 -0.71 -0.06
N ILE A 3 0.36 -0.05 -1.06
CA ILE A 3 0.01 1.33 -1.39
C ILE A 3 -0.36 1.39 -2.87
N LEU A 4 -1.52 1.99 -3.14
CA LEU A 4 -2.00 2.23 -4.49
C LEU A 4 -1.91 3.71 -4.81
N LYS A 5 -1.52 4.02 -6.04
CA LYS A 5 -1.59 5.40 -6.53
C LYS A 5 -2.87 5.54 -7.33
N CYS A 6 -3.66 6.55 -6.99
CA CYS A 6 -4.95 6.79 -7.62
C CYS A 6 -4.81 7.76 -8.79
N SER A 7 -5.89 7.87 -9.59
CA SER A 7 -5.87 8.71 -10.78
C SER A 7 -5.65 10.19 -10.47
N ASP A 8 -6.05 10.63 -9.28
CA ASP A 8 -5.86 12.02 -8.86
C ASP A 8 -4.49 12.28 -8.22
N GLY A 9 -3.61 11.28 -8.23
CA GLY A 9 -2.28 11.41 -7.65
C GLY A 9 -2.20 11.12 -6.17
N SER A 10 -3.32 10.83 -5.52
CA SER A 10 -3.34 10.49 -4.10
C SER A 10 -2.96 9.02 -3.90
N TYR A 11 -2.68 8.66 -2.66
CA TYR A 11 -2.29 7.29 -2.30
C TYR A 11 -3.30 6.67 -1.37
N TYR A 12 -3.57 5.39 -1.59
CA TYR A 12 -4.42 4.59 -0.72
C TYR A 12 -3.58 3.47 -0.10
N THR A 13 -3.67 3.31 1.21
CA THR A 13 -2.93 2.29 1.94
C THR A 13 -3.89 1.26 2.49
N GLY A 14 -3.59 -0.02 2.27
CA GLY A 14 -4.45 -1.10 2.74
C GLY A 14 -3.64 -2.33 3.15
N SER A 15 -4.35 -3.35 3.58
CA SER A 15 -3.73 -4.64 3.90
C SER A 15 -4.64 -5.76 3.43
N THR A 16 -4.05 -6.91 3.11
CA THR A 16 -4.81 -8.05 2.62
C THR A 16 -3.97 -9.32 2.76
N VAL A 17 -4.64 -10.46 2.80
CA VAL A 17 -3.97 -11.76 2.76
C VAL A 17 -3.72 -12.22 1.31
N ASP A 18 -4.36 -11.57 0.35
CA ASP A 18 -4.24 -11.93 -1.06
C ASP A 18 -4.17 -10.65 -1.89
N LEU A 19 -2.94 -10.20 -2.13
CA LEU A 19 -2.72 -8.92 -2.80
C LEU A 19 -3.26 -8.92 -4.22
N GLU A 20 -3.02 -9.98 -4.97
CA GLU A 20 -3.47 -10.07 -6.36
C GLU A 20 -4.97 -9.91 -6.47
N ARG A 21 -5.68 -10.65 -5.64
CA ARG A 21 -7.14 -10.60 -5.64
C ARG A 21 -7.64 -9.23 -5.23
N ARG A 22 -7.05 -8.66 -4.18
CA ARG A 22 -7.47 -7.36 -3.68
C ARG A 22 -7.21 -6.26 -4.69
N LEU A 23 -6.06 -6.31 -5.36
CA LEU A 23 -5.73 -5.34 -6.41
C LEU A 23 -6.76 -5.41 -7.53
N SER A 24 -7.13 -6.63 -7.94
CA SER A 24 -8.13 -6.83 -8.98
C SER A 24 -9.47 -6.21 -8.56
N GLN A 25 -9.87 -6.41 -7.30
CA GLN A 25 -11.09 -5.81 -6.79
C GLN A 25 -11.05 -4.29 -6.85
N HIS A 26 -9.94 -3.69 -6.45
CA HIS A 26 -9.80 -2.23 -6.53
C HIS A 26 -9.92 -1.74 -7.97
N GLN A 27 -9.25 -2.43 -8.90
CA GLN A 27 -9.25 -2.01 -10.30
C GLN A 27 -10.61 -2.15 -10.95
N ASN A 28 -11.43 -3.08 -10.45
CA ASN A 28 -12.78 -3.29 -10.96
C ASN A 28 -13.82 -2.41 -10.27
N GLY A 29 -13.39 -1.53 -9.38
CA GLY A 29 -14.32 -0.65 -8.68
C GLY A 29 -15.04 -1.34 -7.53
N GLU A 30 -14.52 -2.47 -7.07
CA GLU A 30 -15.14 -3.25 -5.98
C GLU A 30 -14.37 -3.13 -4.67
N GLY A 31 -13.36 -2.30 -4.65
CA GLY A 31 -12.55 -2.10 -3.46
C GLY A 31 -13.14 -1.07 -2.52
N ALA A 32 -12.27 -0.33 -1.83
CA ALA A 32 -12.69 0.70 -0.91
C ALA A 32 -13.37 1.85 -1.64
N ASN A 33 -14.25 2.56 -0.92
CA ASN A 33 -14.91 3.71 -1.49
C ASN A 33 -13.93 4.75 -2.02
N TYR A 34 -12.81 4.91 -1.31
CA TYR A 34 -11.79 5.87 -1.71
C TYR A 34 -11.25 5.59 -3.11
N THR A 35 -10.87 4.33 -3.38
CA THR A 35 -10.30 3.95 -4.67
C THR A 35 -11.36 3.87 -5.75
N LYS A 36 -12.57 3.47 -5.38
CA LYS A 36 -13.68 3.33 -6.31
C LYS A 36 -13.95 4.62 -7.07
N LYS A 37 -13.79 5.75 -6.41
CA LYS A 37 -14.04 7.06 -7.02
C LYS A 37 -12.81 7.65 -7.70
N ARG A 38 -11.67 6.95 -7.65
CA ARG A 38 -10.39 7.47 -8.13
C ARG A 38 -9.67 6.51 -9.06
N LEU A 39 -10.44 5.75 -9.80
CA LEU A 39 -9.87 4.83 -10.78
C LEU A 39 -9.32 5.61 -11.97
N PRO A 40 -8.32 5.07 -12.64
CA PRO A 40 -7.63 3.82 -12.38
C PRO A 40 -6.66 3.94 -11.23
N VAL A 41 -6.36 2.79 -10.59
CA VAL A 41 -5.39 2.73 -9.52
C VAL A 41 -4.23 1.83 -9.93
N GLU A 42 -3.08 2.08 -9.35
CA GLU A 42 -1.86 1.36 -9.69
C GLU A 42 -1.14 0.94 -8.41
N LEU A 43 -0.70 -0.32 -8.34
CA LEU A 43 0.11 -0.76 -7.21
C LEU A 43 1.50 -0.16 -7.32
N VAL A 44 1.92 0.61 -6.32
CA VAL A 44 3.22 1.28 -6.34
C VAL A 44 4.16 0.78 -5.25
N TYR A 45 3.65 0.01 -4.27
CA TYR A 45 4.50 -0.47 -3.19
C TYR A 45 3.77 -1.51 -2.37
N PHE A 46 4.50 -2.51 -1.84
CA PHE A 46 3.93 -3.40 -0.83
C PHE A 46 5.01 -4.00 0.05
N GLU A 47 4.58 -4.44 1.23
CA GLU A 47 5.40 -5.16 2.20
C GLU A 47 4.68 -6.44 2.57
N GLU A 48 5.44 -7.53 2.69
CA GLU A 48 4.88 -8.82 3.08
C GLU A 48 5.16 -9.08 4.56
N TYR A 49 4.16 -9.61 5.24
CA TYR A 49 4.25 -9.96 6.65
C TYR A 49 3.77 -11.38 6.85
N SER A 50 4.25 -12.04 7.91
CA SER A 50 3.85 -13.41 8.19
C SER A 50 2.43 -13.53 8.71
N SER A 51 1.84 -12.43 9.19
CA SER A 51 0.45 -12.45 9.66
C SER A 51 -0.27 -11.22 9.15
N ILE A 52 -1.59 -11.38 8.96
CA ILE A 52 -2.42 -10.26 8.53
C ILE A 52 -2.51 -9.20 9.64
N ALA A 53 -2.42 -9.62 10.89
CA ALA A 53 -2.45 -8.67 12.01
C ALA A 53 -1.28 -7.70 11.93
N ASP A 54 -0.08 -8.19 11.60
CA ASP A 54 1.09 -7.34 11.46
C ASP A 54 0.96 -6.40 10.26
N ALA A 55 0.43 -6.92 9.16
CA ALA A 55 0.20 -6.10 7.97
C ALA A 55 -0.81 -5.00 8.26
N PHE A 56 -1.88 -5.33 8.99
CA PHE A 56 -2.90 -4.36 9.35
C PHE A 56 -2.34 -3.27 10.26
N TYR A 57 -1.51 -3.67 11.21
CA TYR A 57 -0.87 -2.71 12.11
C TYR A 57 0.00 -1.73 11.32
N ARG A 58 0.78 -2.26 10.38
CA ARG A 58 1.62 -1.43 9.52
C ARG A 58 0.79 -0.50 8.65
N GLU A 59 -0.33 -1.02 8.13
CA GLU A 59 -1.26 -0.20 7.35
C GLU A 59 -1.71 1.02 8.13
N LYS A 60 -2.12 0.81 9.38
CA LYS A 60 -2.60 1.92 10.21
C LYS A 60 -1.51 2.95 10.45
N GLN A 61 -0.29 2.47 10.64
CA GLN A 61 0.85 3.36 10.84
C GLN A 61 1.10 4.22 9.60
N VAL A 62 1.16 3.58 8.44
CA VAL A 62 1.49 4.26 7.18
C VAL A 62 0.35 5.17 6.72
N GLN A 63 -0.89 4.80 7.01
CA GLN A 63 -2.04 5.64 6.67
C GLN A 63 -1.92 7.06 7.24
N GLY A 64 -1.30 7.18 8.41
CA GLY A 64 -1.14 8.48 9.05
C GLY A 64 -0.01 9.31 8.49
N TRP A 65 0.77 8.77 7.57
CA TRP A 65 1.93 9.48 7.04
C TRP A 65 1.52 10.46 5.94
N SER A 66 2.34 11.51 5.78
CA SER A 66 2.16 12.46 4.69
C SER A 66 2.46 11.77 3.35
N LYS A 67 2.01 12.40 2.28
CA LYS A 67 2.30 11.93 0.93
C LYS A 67 3.81 11.82 0.69
N LYS A 68 4.55 12.82 1.12
CA LYS A 68 6.00 12.85 0.95
C LYS A 68 6.67 11.70 1.68
N LYS A 69 6.21 11.40 2.88
CA LYS A 69 6.76 10.31 3.66
C LYS A 69 6.47 8.97 3.03
N LYS A 70 5.27 8.82 2.47
CA LYS A 70 4.93 7.60 1.74
C LYS A 70 5.80 7.43 0.51
N GLU A 71 6.09 8.51 -0.18
CA GLU A 71 6.96 8.47 -1.35
C GLU A 71 8.39 8.08 -0.98
N ALA A 72 8.87 8.56 0.16
CA ALA A 72 10.19 8.16 0.65
C ALA A 72 10.22 6.67 0.95
N LEU A 73 9.15 6.15 1.54
CA LEU A 73 9.03 4.72 1.79
C LEU A 73 9.08 3.93 0.49
N MET A 74 8.32 4.37 -0.52
CA MET A 74 8.27 3.69 -1.80
C MET A 74 9.61 3.69 -2.52
N ASN A 75 10.41 4.72 -2.27
CA ASN A 75 11.74 4.85 -2.89
C ASN A 75 12.82 4.12 -2.10
N GLY A 76 12.46 3.48 -0.98
CA GLY A 76 13.43 2.76 -0.18
C GLY A 76 14.32 3.66 0.66
N GLU A 77 13.88 4.89 0.92
CA GLU A 77 14.67 5.87 1.67
C GLU A 77 14.42 5.82 3.17
N TYR A 78 13.56 4.89 3.61
CA TYR A 78 13.15 4.82 5.00
C TYR A 78 13.83 3.64 5.69
N GLU A 79 14.65 3.95 6.66
CA GLU A 79 15.47 2.94 7.35
C GLU A 79 14.68 1.94 8.17
N ASP A 80 13.51 2.35 8.65
CA ASP A 80 12.67 1.50 9.48
C ASP A 80 12.23 0.21 8.81
N LEU A 81 12.26 0.17 7.50
CA LEU A 81 11.78 -0.97 6.75
C LEU A 81 12.44 -2.28 7.15
N LYS A 82 13.72 -2.24 7.40
CA LYS A 82 14.47 -3.46 7.68
C LYS A 82 14.07 -4.12 8.98
N HIS A 83 13.36 -3.42 9.85
CA HIS A 83 12.91 -3.98 11.11
C HIS A 83 11.51 -4.53 11.08
N LEU A 84 10.74 -4.16 10.06
CA LEU A 84 9.30 -4.42 10.07
C LEU A 84 8.85 -5.39 8.99
N ALA A 85 9.49 -5.38 7.84
CA ALA A 85 9.08 -6.21 6.73
C ALA A 85 10.13 -7.25 6.40
N LYS A 86 9.70 -8.45 6.09
CA LYS A 86 10.60 -9.51 5.67
C LYS A 86 11.02 -9.31 4.23
N LYS A 87 10.16 -8.71 3.45
CA LYS A 87 10.40 -8.50 2.04
C LYS A 87 9.72 -7.21 1.63
N VAL A 88 10.44 -6.42 0.89
CA VAL A 88 9.92 -5.15 0.41
C VAL A 88 10.08 -5.10 -1.11
N TRP A 89 8.98 -4.81 -1.79
CA TRP A 89 8.99 -4.61 -3.23
C TRP A 89 9.14 -3.13 -3.50
N LYS A 90 10.04 -2.81 -4.44
CA LYS A 90 10.28 -1.43 -4.83
C LYS A 90 10.01 -1.28 -6.30
N LYS A 91 9.24 -0.27 -6.63
CA LYS A 91 8.97 0.05 -8.01
C LYS A 91 10.19 0.75 -8.60
N LYS A 92 10.55 0.33 -9.77
CA LYS A 92 11.69 0.93 -10.45
C LYS A 92 11.26 1.94 -11.46
#